data_11bb9dcfec3237cebfbc1dae3f3ff981
#
_entry.id   11bb9dcfec3237cebfbc1dae3f3ff981
#
_cell.length_a   1.000
_cell.length_b   1.000
_cell.length_c   1.000
_cell.angle_alpha   90.00
_cell.angle_beta   90.00
_cell.angle_gamma   90.00
#
_symmetry.space_group_name_H-M   'P 1'
#
loop_
_entity.id
_entity.type
_entity.pdbx_description
1 polymer ?
#
loop_
_entity_poly.entity_id
_entity_poly.type
_entity_poly.pdbx_seq_one_letter_code
_entity_poly.pdbx_strand_id
1 'polypeptide(L)'
;VRVLLLTHYFAPEDGAPQRRWGALTREFVERGHEVAVITPPPHYPSGKLAKHYRRTYRAGSHMTTEHGVEVFRSGWLPHRGDIITRTFDHTTAAASTARRAAQLIKKDRIRPDIIVATAPAIETIYAGNWLGRKFSLPVITEMRDAWPDLVTYTPGLANGRGPVAMVKRRIHESVTRAQLSAGQVVTTTSAFAGVLEERGVEHLEIIRNGTVPETYEQVPARDADHPELRVLYIGNLGRSQGLDLIIRAAAILRQQGYRLAARIVGAGHEAPALRQLNAQLGEPVEILDRVPPNEVVHHYAWADSTIVSLRDWEPFLWTIPSKLYELLSTGRHITGILAGESAGILLEAHAGTVVQPGNVNDLVGVWKALIEQPERLEIGDTGQQWAREHVAYSSLATRYLEILERVLDDHAPGARA
;
A
#
# COMPACT_ATOMS: atom_id res chain seq x y z
N VAL A 1 -17.37 -16.17 -11.65
CA VAL A 1 -17.86 -15.00 -10.90
C VAL A 1 -17.61 -13.74 -11.70
N ARG A 2 -18.60 -12.84 -11.75
CA ARG A 2 -18.52 -11.52 -12.37
C ARG A 2 -18.35 -10.45 -11.31
N VAL A 3 -17.14 -9.91 -11.20
CA VAL A 3 -16.75 -8.96 -10.16
C VAL A 3 -16.88 -7.52 -10.66
N LEU A 4 -17.58 -6.67 -9.91
CA LEU A 4 -17.57 -5.23 -10.09
C LEU A 4 -16.64 -4.58 -9.03
N LEU A 5 -15.47 -4.13 -9.47
CA LEU A 5 -14.53 -3.40 -8.63
C LEU A 5 -14.78 -1.91 -8.71
N LEU A 6 -15.01 -1.28 -7.55
CA LEU A 6 -15.06 0.16 -7.38
C LEU A 6 -13.78 0.62 -6.68
N THR A 7 -12.97 1.39 -7.37
CA THR A 7 -11.70 1.90 -6.83
C THR A 7 -11.43 3.33 -7.30
N HIS A 8 -10.83 4.13 -6.45
CA HIS A 8 -10.40 5.48 -6.84
C HIS A 8 -9.07 5.45 -7.62
N TYR A 9 -8.23 4.43 -7.37
CA TYR A 9 -6.89 4.32 -7.94
C TYR A 9 -6.75 3.04 -8.75
N PHE A 10 -6.42 3.18 -10.03
CA PHE A 10 -6.20 2.05 -10.94
C PHE A 10 -5.23 2.44 -12.06
N ALA A 11 -4.69 1.43 -12.75
CA ALA A 11 -3.81 1.65 -13.91
C ALA A 11 -4.35 2.72 -14.88
N PRO A 12 -3.48 3.51 -15.56
CA PRO A 12 -2.03 3.32 -15.72
C PRO A 12 -1.16 4.02 -14.68
N GLU A 13 -1.72 4.50 -13.59
CA GLU A 13 -0.95 5.10 -12.50
C GLU A 13 -0.14 4.04 -11.77
N ASP A 14 1.00 4.44 -11.19
CA ASP A 14 1.83 3.57 -10.37
C ASP A 14 1.72 3.95 -8.88
N GLY A 15 1.35 2.98 -8.08
CA GLY A 15 1.20 3.08 -6.64
C GLY A 15 0.78 1.74 -6.03
N ALA A 16 0.86 1.60 -4.73
CA ALA A 16 0.50 0.35 -4.07
C ALA A 16 -0.95 -0.11 -4.34
N PRO A 17 -1.97 0.80 -4.35
CA PRO A 17 -3.32 0.44 -4.74
C PRO A 17 -3.43 -0.11 -6.16
N GLN A 18 -2.78 0.57 -7.09
CA GLN A 18 -2.82 0.24 -8.51
C GLN A 18 -2.14 -1.10 -8.78
N ARG A 19 -0.96 -1.33 -8.18
CA ARG A 19 -0.26 -2.61 -8.30
C ARG A 19 -1.08 -3.78 -7.74
N ARG A 20 -1.67 -3.62 -6.55
CA ARG A 20 -2.52 -4.64 -5.94
C ARG A 20 -3.68 -5.02 -6.84
N TRP A 21 -4.50 -4.05 -7.23
CA TRP A 21 -5.69 -4.32 -8.02
C TRP A 21 -5.39 -4.65 -9.46
N GLY A 22 -4.30 -4.14 -10.01
CA GLY A 22 -3.81 -4.57 -11.33
C GLY A 22 -3.43 -6.05 -11.34
N ALA A 23 -2.72 -6.52 -10.31
CA ALA A 23 -2.34 -7.92 -10.19
C ALA A 23 -3.54 -8.84 -9.87
N LEU A 24 -4.36 -8.51 -8.87
CA LEU A 24 -5.51 -9.34 -8.49
C LEU A 24 -6.53 -9.46 -9.62
N THR A 25 -6.85 -8.37 -10.32
CA THR A 25 -7.81 -8.41 -11.44
C THR A 25 -7.30 -9.22 -12.62
N ARG A 26 -6.00 -9.15 -12.90
CA ARG A 26 -5.35 -10.03 -13.89
C ARG A 26 -5.49 -11.49 -13.50
N GLU A 27 -5.12 -11.86 -12.28
CA GLU A 27 -5.23 -13.24 -11.77
C GLU A 27 -6.68 -13.76 -11.81
N PHE A 28 -7.67 -12.91 -11.52
CA PHE A 28 -9.07 -13.30 -11.60
C PHE A 28 -9.48 -13.61 -13.04
N VAL A 29 -9.11 -12.78 -14.01
CA VAL A 29 -9.44 -13.01 -15.42
C VAL A 29 -8.70 -14.23 -15.99
N GLU A 30 -7.42 -14.42 -15.66
CA GLU A 30 -6.64 -15.60 -16.07
C GLU A 30 -7.25 -16.91 -15.54
N ARG A 31 -8.03 -16.86 -14.45
CA ARG A 31 -8.79 -18.00 -13.90
C ARG A 31 -10.24 -18.09 -14.37
N GLY A 32 -10.59 -17.32 -15.41
CA GLY A 32 -11.90 -17.42 -16.06
C GLY A 32 -13.02 -16.60 -15.40
N HIS A 33 -12.71 -15.66 -14.51
CA HIS A 33 -13.68 -14.74 -13.93
C HIS A 33 -13.77 -13.45 -14.76
N GLU A 34 -14.93 -12.81 -14.78
CA GLU A 34 -15.14 -11.53 -15.46
C GLU A 34 -14.92 -10.38 -14.46
N VAL A 35 -14.16 -9.36 -14.86
CA VAL A 35 -13.88 -8.21 -13.99
C VAL A 35 -14.19 -6.91 -14.72
N ALA A 36 -15.11 -6.14 -14.14
CA ALA A 36 -15.38 -4.75 -14.53
C ALA A 36 -14.90 -3.78 -13.45
N VAL A 37 -14.05 -2.83 -13.81
CA VAL A 37 -13.50 -1.82 -12.92
C VAL A 37 -14.14 -0.48 -13.24
N ILE A 38 -14.65 0.22 -12.22
CA ILE A 38 -15.06 1.62 -12.36
C ILE A 38 -14.15 2.50 -11.50
N THR A 39 -13.48 3.44 -12.14
CA THR A 39 -12.43 4.26 -11.55
C THR A 39 -12.39 5.63 -12.23
N PRO A 40 -11.97 6.72 -11.57
CA PRO A 40 -11.77 8.00 -12.24
C PRO A 40 -10.59 7.97 -13.24
N PRO A 41 -10.43 8.98 -14.07
CA PRO A 41 -9.23 9.20 -14.87
C PRO A 41 -7.96 9.23 -14.01
N PRO A 42 -6.79 8.78 -14.55
CA PRO A 42 -5.55 8.80 -13.80
C PRO A 42 -5.09 10.24 -13.49
N HIS A 43 -4.92 10.56 -12.22
CA HIS A 43 -4.52 11.91 -11.76
C HIS A 43 -3.60 11.88 -10.52
N TYR A 44 -3.27 10.70 -10.02
CA TYR A 44 -2.31 10.53 -8.92
C TYR A 44 -0.86 10.64 -9.44
N PRO A 45 0.09 11.23 -8.69
CA PRO A 45 -0.11 11.91 -7.40
C PRO A 45 -0.44 13.40 -7.53
N SER A 46 -0.42 13.95 -8.75
CA SER A 46 -0.46 15.40 -9.01
C SER A 46 -1.85 16.05 -8.84
N GLY A 47 -2.90 15.26 -8.73
CA GLY A 47 -4.29 15.75 -8.75
C GLY A 47 -4.74 16.27 -10.09
N LYS A 48 -3.99 16.01 -11.18
CA LYS A 48 -4.28 16.51 -12.53
C LYS A 48 -4.07 15.40 -13.56
N LEU A 49 -5.00 15.29 -14.49
CA LEU A 49 -4.86 14.40 -15.64
C LEU A 49 -3.73 14.89 -16.57
N ALA A 50 -2.68 14.08 -16.69
CA ALA A 50 -1.56 14.39 -17.57
C ALA A 50 -2.00 14.55 -19.03
N LYS A 51 -1.33 15.44 -19.78
CA LYS A 51 -1.73 15.79 -21.16
C LYS A 51 -1.81 14.58 -22.09
N HIS A 52 -0.84 13.65 -21.97
CA HIS A 52 -0.78 12.43 -22.79
C HIS A 52 -1.90 11.42 -22.47
N TYR A 53 -2.52 11.49 -21.28
CA TYR A 53 -3.64 10.64 -20.89
C TYR A 53 -5.01 11.17 -21.29
N ARG A 54 -5.14 12.49 -21.63
CA ARG A 54 -6.43 13.16 -21.86
C ARG A 54 -7.29 12.52 -22.95
N ARG A 55 -6.67 11.94 -23.97
CA ARG A 55 -7.40 11.32 -25.09
C ARG A 55 -7.94 9.94 -24.71
N THR A 56 -7.12 9.13 -24.05
CA THR A 56 -7.40 7.71 -23.78
C THR A 56 -8.19 7.50 -22.49
N TYR A 57 -7.86 8.27 -21.44
CA TYR A 57 -8.36 8.03 -20.07
C TYR A 57 -9.33 9.11 -19.58
N ARG A 58 -10.00 9.83 -20.46
CA ARG A 58 -10.97 10.86 -20.06
C ARG A 58 -12.18 10.26 -19.35
N ALA A 59 -12.88 11.07 -18.55
CA ALA A 59 -14.17 10.69 -17.96
C ALA A 59 -15.15 10.21 -19.04
N GLY A 60 -15.85 9.11 -18.77
CA GLY A 60 -16.75 8.45 -19.72
C GLY A 60 -16.09 7.48 -20.68
N SER A 61 -14.74 7.41 -20.78
CA SER A 61 -14.08 6.42 -21.63
C SER A 61 -14.23 5.00 -21.07
N HIS A 62 -14.08 4.03 -21.96
CA HIS A 62 -14.06 2.60 -21.69
C HIS A 62 -12.89 1.97 -22.44
N MET A 63 -12.24 1.01 -21.83
CA MET A 63 -11.14 0.26 -22.42
C MET A 63 -11.09 -1.14 -21.82
N THR A 64 -10.59 -2.10 -22.57
CA THR A 64 -10.22 -3.42 -22.07
C THR A 64 -8.71 -3.49 -21.97
N THR A 65 -8.19 -3.96 -20.83
CA THR A 65 -6.74 -4.17 -20.67
C THR A 65 -6.28 -5.35 -21.52
N GLU A 66 -4.96 -5.50 -21.69
CA GLU A 66 -4.34 -6.64 -22.38
C GLU A 66 -4.72 -8.00 -21.76
N HIS A 67 -5.04 -8.01 -20.46
CA HIS A 67 -5.48 -9.20 -19.72
C HIS A 67 -7.01 -9.39 -19.71
N GLY A 68 -7.79 -8.58 -20.43
CA GLY A 68 -9.24 -8.75 -20.52
C GLY A 68 -10.08 -8.05 -19.45
N VAL A 69 -9.46 -7.23 -18.57
CA VAL A 69 -10.20 -6.45 -17.57
C VAL A 69 -10.91 -5.28 -18.23
N GLU A 70 -12.20 -5.14 -18.02
CA GLU A 70 -12.98 -4.01 -18.53
C GLU A 70 -12.88 -2.80 -17.59
N VAL A 71 -12.39 -1.65 -18.07
CA VAL A 71 -12.19 -0.44 -17.27
C VAL A 71 -13.06 0.70 -17.77
N PHE A 72 -13.95 1.19 -16.92
CA PHE A 72 -14.85 2.32 -17.19
C PHE A 72 -14.43 3.54 -16.36
N ARG A 73 -14.15 4.66 -17.01
CA ARG A 73 -13.75 5.91 -16.34
C ARG A 73 -14.97 6.71 -15.89
N SER A 74 -15.03 7.02 -14.59
CA SER A 74 -16.05 7.88 -14.00
C SER A 74 -15.66 9.36 -14.08
N GLY A 75 -16.51 10.26 -13.56
CA GLY A 75 -16.16 11.67 -13.37
C GLY A 75 -15.24 11.86 -12.17
N TRP A 76 -14.56 12.99 -12.12
CA TRP A 76 -13.62 13.39 -11.09
C TRP A 76 -13.44 14.90 -11.06
N LEU A 77 -12.74 15.45 -10.04
CA LEU A 77 -12.37 16.86 -9.97
C LEU A 77 -10.85 17.01 -9.80
N PRO A 78 -10.20 17.90 -10.54
CA PRO A 78 -8.80 18.21 -10.28
C PRO A 78 -8.60 18.77 -8.87
N HIS A 79 -7.52 18.34 -8.18
CA HIS A 79 -7.20 18.80 -6.84
C HIS A 79 -5.73 19.28 -6.75
N ARG A 80 -5.41 20.01 -5.68
CA ARG A 80 -4.08 20.58 -5.43
C ARG A 80 -3.22 19.73 -4.48
N GLY A 81 -3.73 18.57 -4.03
CA GLY A 81 -3.07 17.69 -3.07
C GLY A 81 -3.40 18.02 -1.60
N ASP A 82 -4.07 19.13 -1.30
CA ASP A 82 -4.57 19.44 0.03
C ASP A 82 -5.79 18.60 0.39
N ILE A 83 -6.05 18.45 1.69
CA ILE A 83 -7.11 17.57 2.22
C ILE A 83 -8.50 17.98 1.70
N ILE A 84 -8.77 19.28 1.62
CA ILE A 84 -10.09 19.79 1.24
C ILE A 84 -10.39 19.47 -0.22
N THR A 85 -9.51 19.85 -1.14
CA THR A 85 -9.72 19.63 -2.58
C THR A 85 -9.71 18.13 -2.93
N ARG A 86 -8.92 17.30 -2.21
CA ARG A 86 -8.95 15.84 -2.35
C ARG A 86 -10.26 15.24 -1.89
N THR A 87 -10.83 15.70 -0.79
CA THR A 87 -12.14 15.23 -0.30
C THR A 87 -13.26 15.56 -1.30
N PHE A 88 -13.23 16.74 -1.91
CA PHE A 88 -14.17 17.10 -2.97
C PHE A 88 -14.03 16.20 -4.20
N ASP A 89 -12.80 15.88 -4.60
CA ASP A 89 -12.54 14.94 -5.68
C ASP A 89 -13.06 13.54 -5.33
N HIS A 90 -12.67 12.98 -4.19
CA HIS A 90 -13.10 11.64 -3.75
C HIS A 90 -14.63 11.53 -3.70
N THR A 91 -15.31 12.54 -3.15
CA THR A 91 -16.79 12.56 -3.06
C THR A 91 -17.40 12.61 -4.46
N THR A 92 -16.90 13.46 -5.34
CA THR A 92 -17.42 13.59 -6.71
C THR A 92 -17.15 12.32 -7.52
N ALA A 93 -15.95 11.77 -7.40
CA ALA A 93 -15.57 10.54 -8.07
C ALA A 93 -16.43 9.36 -7.59
N ALA A 94 -16.65 9.20 -6.28
CA ALA A 94 -17.50 8.15 -5.74
C ALA A 94 -18.96 8.26 -6.23
N ALA A 95 -19.54 9.47 -6.20
CA ALA A 95 -20.89 9.72 -6.70
C ALA A 95 -21.01 9.42 -8.21
N SER A 96 -19.97 9.82 -8.99
CA SER A 96 -19.92 9.53 -10.43
C SER A 96 -19.73 8.04 -10.70
N THR A 97 -18.91 7.36 -9.91
CA THR A 97 -18.69 5.90 -9.97
C THR A 97 -19.99 5.15 -9.73
N ALA A 98 -20.73 5.50 -8.66
CA ALA A 98 -22.03 4.90 -8.35
C ALA A 98 -23.04 5.11 -9.49
N ARG A 99 -23.10 6.34 -10.02
CA ARG A 99 -23.99 6.66 -11.16
C ARG A 99 -23.62 5.88 -12.40
N ARG A 100 -22.33 5.79 -12.74
CA ARG A 100 -21.82 5.08 -13.89
C ARG A 100 -22.09 3.58 -13.78
N ALA A 101 -21.80 2.97 -12.63
CA ALA A 101 -22.13 1.57 -12.35
C ALA A 101 -23.62 1.29 -12.55
N ALA A 102 -24.49 2.10 -11.94
CA ALA A 102 -25.94 1.94 -12.05
C ALA A 102 -26.43 2.07 -13.49
N GLN A 103 -25.84 2.94 -14.31
CA GLN A 103 -26.18 3.07 -15.73
C GLN A 103 -25.74 1.84 -16.54
N LEU A 104 -24.54 1.32 -16.27
CA LEU A 104 -24.02 0.15 -16.98
C LEU A 104 -24.83 -1.12 -16.64
N ILE A 105 -25.18 -1.32 -15.36
CA ILE A 105 -26.03 -2.45 -14.93
C ILE A 105 -27.43 -2.33 -15.56
N LYS A 106 -28.08 -1.16 -15.48
CA LYS A 106 -29.43 -0.96 -16.06
C LYS A 106 -29.48 -1.12 -17.57
N LYS A 107 -28.38 -0.83 -18.28
CA LYS A 107 -28.26 -1.00 -19.74
C LYS A 107 -27.75 -2.38 -20.13
N ASP A 108 -27.62 -3.29 -19.16
CA ASP A 108 -27.13 -4.65 -19.36
C ASP A 108 -25.74 -4.74 -20.03
N ARG A 109 -24.91 -3.71 -19.80
CA ARG A 109 -23.53 -3.67 -20.29
C ARG A 109 -22.58 -4.43 -19.38
N ILE A 110 -22.91 -4.52 -18.07
CA ILE A 110 -22.25 -5.33 -17.07
C ILE A 110 -23.31 -6.03 -16.23
N ARG A 111 -23.04 -7.25 -15.81
CA ARG A 111 -23.94 -8.09 -14.99
C ARG A 111 -23.18 -8.63 -13.79
N PRO A 112 -22.78 -7.80 -12.82
CA PRO A 112 -21.98 -8.25 -11.70
C PRO A 112 -22.78 -9.20 -10.80
N ASP A 113 -22.09 -10.19 -10.26
CA ASP A 113 -22.61 -11.08 -9.20
C ASP A 113 -22.28 -10.49 -7.83
N ILE A 114 -21.16 -9.77 -7.72
CA ILE A 114 -20.65 -9.20 -6.47
C ILE A 114 -19.95 -7.86 -6.71
N ILE A 115 -19.99 -6.99 -5.70
CA ILE A 115 -19.32 -5.69 -5.71
C ILE A 115 -18.15 -5.73 -4.71
N VAL A 116 -16.97 -5.28 -5.14
CA VAL A 116 -15.84 -4.99 -4.27
C VAL A 116 -15.61 -3.49 -4.26
N ALA A 117 -15.72 -2.85 -3.09
CA ALA A 117 -15.48 -1.41 -2.90
C ALA A 117 -14.24 -1.21 -2.03
N THR A 118 -13.19 -0.58 -2.56
CA THR A 118 -11.89 -0.48 -1.89
C THR A 118 -11.52 0.95 -1.48
N ALA A 119 -11.05 1.12 -0.22
CA ALA A 119 -10.33 2.30 0.24
C ALA A 119 -8.88 2.31 -0.33
N PRO A 120 -8.16 3.47 -0.36
CA PRO A 120 -8.20 4.55 0.65
C PRO A 120 -9.22 5.67 0.43
N ALA A 121 -9.85 5.80 -0.74
CA ALA A 121 -10.95 6.75 -0.89
C ALA A 121 -12.21 6.16 -0.21
N ILE A 122 -12.43 6.55 1.04
CA ILE A 122 -13.50 5.99 1.88
C ILE A 122 -14.89 6.17 1.26
N GLU A 123 -15.07 7.21 0.47
CA GLU A 123 -16.31 7.53 -0.24
C GLU A 123 -16.71 6.43 -1.23
N THR A 124 -15.74 5.65 -1.73
CA THR A 124 -15.99 4.50 -2.61
C THR A 124 -16.81 3.41 -1.91
N ILE A 125 -16.62 3.23 -0.60
CA ILE A 125 -17.38 2.27 0.22
C ILE A 125 -18.86 2.64 0.26
N TYR A 126 -19.18 3.93 0.43
CA TYR A 126 -20.58 4.40 0.40
C TYR A 126 -21.21 4.16 -0.97
N ALA A 127 -20.45 4.35 -2.05
CA ALA A 127 -20.90 4.04 -3.40
C ALA A 127 -21.21 2.54 -3.58
N GLY A 128 -20.34 1.65 -3.08
CA GLY A 128 -20.53 0.21 -3.07
C GLY A 128 -21.77 -0.21 -2.30
N ASN A 129 -21.92 0.26 -1.06
CA ASN A 129 -23.08 -0.04 -0.21
C ASN A 129 -24.40 0.46 -0.80
N TRP A 130 -24.40 1.63 -1.47
CA TRP A 130 -25.59 2.14 -2.16
C TRP A 130 -25.96 1.26 -3.36
N LEU A 131 -24.99 0.82 -4.17
CA LEU A 131 -25.21 -0.07 -5.31
C LEU A 131 -25.70 -1.44 -4.87
N GLY A 132 -25.07 -2.02 -3.84
CA GLY A 132 -25.47 -3.32 -3.28
C GLY A 132 -26.94 -3.32 -2.87
N ARG A 133 -27.38 -2.31 -2.11
CA ARG A 133 -28.79 -2.16 -1.74
C ARG A 133 -29.71 -1.95 -2.94
N LYS A 134 -29.28 -1.15 -3.93
CA LYS A 134 -30.10 -0.82 -5.10
C LYS A 134 -30.33 -1.98 -6.03
N PHE A 135 -29.36 -2.87 -6.18
CA PHE A 135 -29.38 -3.99 -7.11
C PHE A 135 -29.46 -5.36 -6.43
N SER A 136 -29.58 -5.37 -5.09
CA SER A 136 -29.58 -6.60 -4.26
C SER A 136 -28.35 -7.47 -4.54
N LEU A 137 -27.17 -6.83 -4.56
CA LEU A 137 -25.89 -7.50 -4.78
C LEU A 137 -25.09 -7.52 -3.46
N PRO A 138 -24.38 -8.62 -3.15
CA PRO A 138 -23.44 -8.65 -2.05
C PRO A 138 -22.29 -7.67 -2.27
N VAL A 139 -21.79 -7.12 -1.16
CA VAL A 139 -20.72 -6.11 -1.18
C VAL A 139 -19.60 -6.54 -0.25
N ILE A 140 -18.39 -6.61 -0.79
CA ILE A 140 -17.16 -6.67 0.00
C ILE A 140 -16.60 -5.26 0.15
N THR A 141 -16.36 -4.85 1.39
CA THR A 141 -15.69 -3.61 1.74
C THR A 141 -14.22 -3.89 2.03
N GLU A 142 -13.31 -3.41 1.17
CA GLU A 142 -11.88 -3.58 1.40
C GLU A 142 -11.28 -2.34 2.07
N MET A 143 -10.77 -2.54 3.30
CA MET A 143 -10.11 -1.53 4.13
C MET A 143 -8.60 -1.79 4.13
N ARG A 144 -7.83 -1.01 3.37
CA ARG A 144 -6.38 -1.24 3.24
C ARG A 144 -5.53 -0.34 4.12
N ASP A 145 -6.09 0.75 4.58
CA ASP A 145 -5.47 1.70 5.50
C ASP A 145 -6.32 1.81 6.76
N ALA A 146 -5.70 2.15 7.88
CA ALA A 146 -6.34 2.28 9.19
C ALA A 146 -7.28 3.52 9.26
N TRP A 147 -8.30 3.57 8.40
CA TRP A 147 -9.36 4.56 8.47
C TRP A 147 -10.46 4.12 9.44
N PRO A 148 -11.02 5.03 10.24
CA PRO A 148 -10.80 6.48 10.29
C PRO A 148 -9.64 6.93 11.19
N ASP A 149 -8.88 6.03 11.76
CA ASP A 149 -7.88 6.29 12.81
C ASP A 149 -6.73 7.17 12.33
N LEU A 150 -6.33 7.03 11.06
CA LEU A 150 -5.35 7.91 10.43
C LEU A 150 -5.69 9.41 10.61
N VAL A 151 -6.99 9.76 10.56
CA VAL A 151 -7.43 11.15 10.81
C VAL A 151 -7.37 11.50 12.29
N THR A 152 -7.71 10.55 13.16
CA THR A 152 -7.77 10.76 14.61
C THR A 152 -6.38 10.96 15.21
N TYR A 153 -5.42 10.16 14.77
CA TYR A 153 -4.03 10.17 15.27
C TYR A 153 -3.11 11.18 14.58
N THR A 154 -3.58 11.91 13.55
CA THR A 154 -2.74 12.92 12.87
C THR A 154 -2.40 14.05 13.85
N PRO A 155 -1.10 14.35 14.10
CA PRO A 155 -0.69 15.47 14.96
C PRO A 155 -1.33 16.80 14.54
N GLY A 156 -1.80 17.57 15.52
CA GLY A 156 -2.55 18.83 15.27
C GLY A 156 -4.03 18.65 14.97
N LEU A 157 -4.48 17.42 14.71
CA LEU A 157 -5.87 17.05 14.55
C LEU A 157 -6.39 16.22 15.75
N ALA A 158 -5.55 15.55 16.50
CA ALA A 158 -5.93 14.63 17.58
C ALA A 158 -6.63 15.33 18.80
N ASN A 159 -6.22 16.55 19.14
CA ASN A 159 -6.62 17.22 20.40
C ASN A 159 -7.60 18.38 20.20
N GLY A 160 -8.35 18.44 19.12
CA GLY A 160 -9.30 19.53 18.84
C GLY A 160 -10.51 19.48 19.77
N ARG A 161 -10.73 20.55 20.57
CA ARG A 161 -12.03 20.86 21.17
C ARG A 161 -12.84 21.75 20.20
N GLY A 162 -14.16 21.63 20.18
CA GLY A 162 -15.02 22.49 19.36
C GLY A 162 -15.48 21.86 18.02
N PRO A 163 -15.86 22.67 17.02
CA PRO A 163 -16.51 22.19 15.78
C PRO A 163 -15.69 21.15 14.99
N VAL A 164 -14.37 21.29 14.98
CA VAL A 164 -13.46 20.35 14.29
C VAL A 164 -13.50 18.96 14.92
N ALA A 165 -13.48 18.87 16.26
CA ALA A 165 -13.58 17.59 16.96
C ALA A 165 -14.95 16.92 16.70
N MET A 166 -16.02 17.69 16.60
CA MET A 166 -17.35 17.18 16.30
C MET A 166 -17.44 16.62 14.87
N VAL A 167 -16.86 17.31 13.88
CA VAL A 167 -16.81 16.84 12.49
C VAL A 167 -16.03 15.52 12.40
N LYS A 168 -14.87 15.43 13.05
CA LYS A 168 -14.07 14.21 13.08
C LYS A 168 -14.81 13.03 13.68
N ARG A 169 -15.46 13.25 14.84
CA ARG A 169 -16.27 12.21 15.48
C ARG A 169 -17.36 11.71 14.55
N ARG A 170 -18.05 12.60 13.83
CA ARG A 170 -19.08 12.22 12.85
C ARG A 170 -18.51 11.43 11.67
N ILE A 171 -17.31 11.81 11.18
CA ILE A 171 -16.62 11.04 10.13
C ILE A 171 -16.29 9.64 10.68
N HIS A 172 -15.70 9.57 11.88
CA HIS A 172 -15.37 8.29 12.52
C HIS A 172 -16.62 7.41 12.67
N GLU A 173 -17.69 7.92 13.26
CA GLU A 173 -18.96 7.19 13.42
C GLU A 173 -19.59 6.77 12.08
N SER A 174 -19.46 7.59 11.05
CA SER A 174 -19.98 7.28 9.71
C SER A 174 -19.20 6.15 9.04
N VAL A 175 -17.86 6.19 9.12
CA VAL A 175 -16.98 5.14 8.56
C VAL A 175 -17.19 3.84 9.32
N THR A 176 -17.20 3.88 10.65
CA THR A 176 -17.46 2.68 11.49
C THR A 176 -18.82 2.06 11.15
N ARG A 177 -19.88 2.86 10.99
CA ARG A 177 -21.18 2.34 10.56
C ARG A 177 -21.14 1.70 9.16
N ALA A 178 -20.37 2.27 8.24
CA ALA A 178 -20.20 1.69 6.91
C ALA A 178 -19.43 0.36 6.95
N GLN A 179 -18.46 0.22 7.84
CA GLN A 179 -17.73 -1.03 8.12
C GLN A 179 -18.65 -2.08 8.73
N LEU A 180 -19.41 -1.72 9.77
CA LEU A 180 -20.37 -2.61 10.44
C LEU A 180 -21.54 -3.04 9.54
N SER A 181 -21.92 -2.22 8.57
CA SER A 181 -23.01 -2.53 7.62
C SER A 181 -22.57 -3.33 6.40
N ALA A 182 -21.28 -3.62 6.27
CA ALA A 182 -20.75 -4.44 5.17
C ALA A 182 -21.09 -5.92 5.41
N GLY A 183 -21.49 -6.62 4.36
CA GLY A 183 -21.70 -8.07 4.43
C GLY A 183 -20.41 -8.84 4.64
N GLN A 184 -19.30 -8.33 4.15
CA GLN A 184 -17.94 -8.83 4.34
C GLN A 184 -16.95 -7.67 4.33
N VAL A 185 -16.02 -7.67 5.27
CA VAL A 185 -14.87 -6.74 5.29
C VAL A 185 -13.60 -7.51 4.98
N VAL A 186 -12.76 -6.95 4.12
CA VAL A 186 -11.41 -7.47 3.86
C VAL A 186 -10.41 -6.40 4.30
N THR A 187 -9.39 -6.78 5.05
CA THR A 187 -8.28 -5.91 5.43
C THR A 187 -6.93 -6.51 5.04
N THR A 188 -5.85 -5.75 5.22
CA THR A 188 -4.52 -6.14 4.75
C THR A 188 -3.58 -6.61 5.86
N THR A 189 -3.96 -6.45 7.14
CA THR A 189 -3.12 -6.76 8.30
C THR A 189 -3.91 -7.40 9.42
N SER A 190 -3.28 -8.31 10.16
CA SER A 190 -3.90 -8.95 11.32
C SER A 190 -4.13 -7.95 12.46
N ALA A 191 -3.20 -7.03 12.63
CA ALA A 191 -3.32 -6.01 13.66
C ALA A 191 -4.52 -5.06 13.42
N PHE A 192 -4.77 -4.65 12.16
CA PHE A 192 -5.94 -3.84 11.85
C PHE A 192 -7.24 -4.66 11.86
N ALA A 193 -7.16 -5.96 11.54
CA ALA A 193 -8.27 -6.88 11.72
C ALA A 193 -8.75 -6.89 13.17
N GLY A 194 -7.86 -7.03 14.15
CA GLY A 194 -8.19 -6.96 15.58
C GLY A 194 -8.89 -5.65 15.98
N VAL A 195 -8.43 -4.51 15.45
CA VAL A 195 -9.10 -3.21 15.68
C VAL A 195 -10.53 -3.18 15.10
N LEU A 196 -10.76 -3.82 13.95
CA LEU A 196 -12.09 -3.91 13.35
C LEU A 196 -13.01 -4.87 14.12
N GLU A 197 -12.49 -5.99 14.61
CA GLU A 197 -13.20 -6.93 15.48
C GLU A 197 -13.63 -6.28 16.80
N GLU A 198 -12.74 -5.53 17.46
CA GLU A 198 -13.06 -4.75 18.66
C GLU A 198 -14.15 -3.70 18.40
N ARG A 199 -14.33 -3.22 17.17
CA ARG A 199 -15.43 -2.34 16.76
C ARG A 199 -16.72 -3.08 16.46
N GLY A 200 -16.72 -4.41 16.47
CA GLY A 200 -17.89 -5.25 16.22
C GLY A 200 -18.08 -5.66 14.76
N VAL A 201 -17.02 -5.64 13.94
CA VAL A 201 -17.07 -6.23 12.58
C VAL A 201 -17.01 -7.75 12.72
N GLU A 202 -18.08 -8.45 12.33
CA GLU A 202 -18.22 -9.89 12.52
C GLU A 202 -17.65 -10.70 11.34
N HIS A 203 -17.83 -10.23 10.11
CA HIS A 203 -17.37 -10.90 8.90
C HIS A 203 -16.12 -10.23 8.36
N LEU A 204 -14.96 -10.71 8.78
CA LEU A 204 -13.67 -10.11 8.51
C LEU A 204 -12.68 -11.16 7.96
N GLU A 205 -11.98 -10.77 6.90
CA GLU A 205 -10.93 -11.57 6.29
C GLU A 205 -9.66 -10.76 6.05
N ILE A 206 -8.52 -11.44 6.04
CA ILE A 206 -7.21 -10.79 5.84
C ILE A 206 -6.63 -11.24 4.51
N ILE A 207 -6.53 -10.30 3.57
CA ILE A 207 -5.80 -10.47 2.31
C ILE A 207 -4.69 -9.44 2.26
N ARG A 208 -3.47 -9.84 2.58
CA ARG A 208 -2.29 -8.97 2.64
C ARG A 208 -2.06 -8.23 1.31
N ASN A 209 -1.32 -7.13 1.34
CA ASN A 209 -0.74 -6.60 0.11
C ASN A 209 0.25 -7.62 -0.43
N GLY A 210 0.33 -7.70 -1.76
CA GLY A 210 1.16 -8.71 -2.41
C GLY A 210 2.41 -8.12 -3.05
N THR A 211 3.22 -9.03 -3.56
CA THR A 211 4.35 -8.76 -4.45
C THR A 211 4.34 -9.75 -5.62
N VAL A 212 5.19 -9.50 -6.60
CA VAL A 212 5.52 -10.45 -7.67
C VAL A 212 6.98 -10.87 -7.40
N PRO A 213 7.21 -11.96 -6.65
CA PRO A 213 8.54 -12.34 -6.20
C PRO A 213 9.53 -12.50 -7.37
N GLU A 214 9.06 -13.04 -8.49
CA GLU A 214 9.84 -13.30 -9.70
C GLU A 214 10.52 -12.04 -10.28
N THR A 215 9.93 -10.86 -10.02
CA THR A 215 10.52 -9.58 -10.44
C THR A 215 11.87 -9.32 -9.77
N TYR A 216 12.06 -9.83 -8.56
CA TYR A 216 13.25 -9.58 -7.73
C TYR A 216 14.21 -10.77 -7.61
N GLU A 217 13.83 -11.94 -8.12
CA GLU A 217 14.71 -13.12 -8.21
C GLU A 217 15.93 -12.89 -9.10
N GLN A 218 15.88 -11.86 -9.94
CA GLN A 218 17.00 -11.45 -10.80
C GLN A 218 18.07 -10.63 -10.07
N VAL A 219 17.85 -10.25 -8.80
CA VAL A 219 18.88 -9.57 -8.02
C VAL A 219 20.05 -10.53 -7.81
N PRO A 220 21.26 -10.22 -8.34
CA PRO A 220 22.40 -11.12 -8.23
C PRO A 220 22.78 -11.40 -6.77
N ALA A 221 23.51 -12.46 -6.49
CA ALA A 221 24.09 -12.69 -5.17
C ALA A 221 24.86 -11.45 -4.68
N ARG A 222 24.94 -11.29 -3.35
CA ARG A 222 25.67 -10.17 -2.75
C ARG A 222 27.14 -10.20 -3.21
N ASP A 223 27.62 -9.07 -3.70
CA ASP A 223 29.05 -8.84 -3.87
C ASP A 223 29.65 -8.54 -2.49
N ALA A 224 30.52 -9.38 -2.01
CA ALA A 224 31.18 -9.22 -0.72
C ALA A 224 32.60 -8.61 -0.84
N ASP A 225 33.06 -8.34 -2.07
CA ASP A 225 34.43 -7.88 -2.33
C ASP A 225 34.54 -6.35 -2.31
N HIS A 226 34.08 -5.76 -1.20
CA HIS A 226 34.22 -4.33 -0.93
C HIS A 226 34.37 -4.06 0.59
N PRO A 227 35.07 -2.98 0.96
CA PRO A 227 35.46 -2.74 2.35
C PRO A 227 34.44 -2.04 3.23
N GLU A 228 33.34 -1.55 2.63
CA GLU A 228 32.29 -0.80 3.34
C GLU A 228 31.00 -1.59 3.40
N LEU A 229 30.18 -1.34 4.43
CA LEU A 229 28.76 -1.77 4.44
C LEU A 229 27.93 -0.87 3.51
N ARG A 230 27.23 -1.44 2.56
CA ARG A 230 26.36 -0.74 1.61
C ARG A 230 24.90 -0.87 2.03
N VAL A 231 24.30 0.24 2.46
CA VAL A 231 22.90 0.29 2.89
C VAL A 231 22.06 1.12 1.94
N LEU A 232 20.87 0.64 1.59
CA LEU A 232 20.01 1.26 0.59
C LEU A 232 18.59 1.44 1.09
N TYR A 233 18.09 2.68 1.04
CA TYR A 233 16.66 2.96 1.00
C TYR A 233 16.25 3.35 -0.40
N ILE A 234 15.20 2.72 -0.96
CA ILE A 234 14.62 3.10 -2.24
C ILE A 234 13.09 3.15 -2.14
N GLY A 235 12.50 4.34 -2.40
CA GLY A 235 11.07 4.51 -2.28
C GLY A 235 10.60 5.96 -2.19
N ASN A 236 9.40 6.16 -1.64
CA ASN A 236 8.84 7.48 -1.41
C ASN A 236 9.56 8.19 -0.24
N LEU A 237 9.99 9.44 -0.48
CA LEU A 237 10.62 10.27 0.57
C LEU A 237 9.54 11.11 1.27
N GLY A 238 8.66 10.42 2.00
CA GLY A 238 7.53 11.02 2.72
C GLY A 238 7.77 11.12 4.23
N ARG A 239 6.86 11.82 4.91
CA ARG A 239 6.93 12.01 6.37
C ARG A 239 6.81 10.71 7.15
N SER A 240 6.07 9.75 6.61
CA SER A 240 5.79 8.46 7.25
C SER A 240 7.03 7.59 7.42
N GLN A 241 8.06 7.80 6.62
CA GLN A 241 9.25 6.95 6.58
C GLN A 241 10.33 7.31 7.60
N GLY A 242 10.37 8.55 8.11
CA GLY A 242 11.35 8.96 9.13
C GLY A 242 12.82 8.81 8.69
N LEU A 243 13.13 9.15 7.44
CA LEU A 243 14.43 8.88 6.81
C LEU A 243 15.58 9.74 7.36
N ASP A 244 15.30 10.78 8.10
CA ASP A 244 16.30 11.57 8.84
C ASP A 244 17.14 10.71 9.78
N LEU A 245 16.57 9.60 10.30
CA LEU A 245 17.28 8.64 11.13
C LEU A 245 18.48 8.00 10.42
N ILE A 246 18.31 7.66 9.13
CA ILE A 246 19.36 7.07 8.29
C ILE A 246 20.54 8.03 8.15
N ILE A 247 20.28 9.31 7.88
CA ILE A 247 21.31 10.34 7.70
C ILE A 247 22.09 10.57 9.01
N ARG A 248 21.37 10.65 10.14
CA ARG A 248 22.00 10.82 11.46
C ARG A 248 22.87 9.63 11.86
N ALA A 249 22.37 8.40 11.65
CA ALA A 249 23.13 7.18 11.94
C ALA A 249 24.40 7.07 11.09
N ALA A 250 24.29 7.38 9.80
CA ALA A 250 25.44 7.41 8.88
C ALA A 250 26.50 8.45 9.30
N ALA A 251 26.06 9.64 9.73
CA ALA A 251 26.97 10.68 10.22
C ALA A 251 27.73 10.23 11.47
N ILE A 252 27.05 9.59 12.42
CA ILE A 252 27.66 9.08 13.66
C ILE A 252 28.70 8.00 13.34
N LEU A 253 28.37 7.01 12.51
CA LEU A 253 29.30 5.95 12.14
C LEU A 253 30.53 6.49 11.40
N ARG A 254 30.34 7.45 10.50
CA ARG A 254 31.46 8.12 9.81
C ARG A 254 32.38 8.86 10.81
N GLN A 255 31.82 9.56 11.81
CA GLN A 255 32.61 10.21 12.86
C GLN A 255 33.39 9.20 13.73
N GLN A 256 32.83 8.00 13.90
CA GLN A 256 33.49 6.89 14.61
C GLN A 256 34.52 6.14 13.75
N GLY A 257 34.69 6.51 12.47
CA GLY A 257 35.65 5.90 11.56
C GLY A 257 35.19 4.60 10.88
N TYR A 258 33.91 4.23 11.00
CA TYR A 258 33.36 3.07 10.31
C TYR A 258 33.16 3.33 8.83
N ARG A 259 33.38 2.31 8.01
CA ARG A 259 33.17 2.38 6.55
C ARG A 259 31.72 2.01 6.21
N LEU A 260 30.95 3.02 5.87
CA LEU A 260 29.55 2.88 5.46
C LEU A 260 29.31 3.67 4.18
N ALA A 261 28.69 3.03 3.18
CA ALA A 261 28.12 3.68 2.01
C ALA A 261 26.60 3.61 2.12
N ALA A 262 25.97 4.74 2.45
CA ALA A 262 24.52 4.83 2.59
C ALA A 262 23.93 5.56 1.39
N ARG A 263 22.83 4.99 0.83
CA ARG A 263 22.13 5.56 -0.32
C ARG A 263 20.64 5.67 -0.05
N ILE A 264 20.06 6.84 -0.39
CA ILE A 264 18.62 7.09 -0.39
C ILE A 264 18.21 7.45 -1.82
N VAL A 265 17.32 6.63 -2.43
CA VAL A 265 16.85 6.82 -3.80
C VAL A 265 15.34 7.08 -3.79
N GLY A 266 14.90 8.18 -4.39
CA GLY A 266 13.48 8.44 -4.51
C GLY A 266 13.08 9.90 -4.63
N ALA A 267 11.78 10.14 -4.56
CA ALA A 267 11.20 11.47 -4.56
C ALA A 267 10.08 11.55 -3.50
N GLY A 268 9.81 12.74 -3.00
CA GLY A 268 8.73 12.96 -2.04
C GLY A 268 8.83 14.30 -1.34
N HIS A 269 7.84 14.56 -0.49
CA HIS A 269 7.70 15.86 0.19
C HIS A 269 8.90 16.19 1.10
N GLU A 270 9.54 15.18 1.70
CA GLU A 270 10.66 15.35 2.62
C GLU A 270 12.02 15.48 1.91
N ALA A 271 12.10 15.27 0.59
CA ALA A 271 13.37 15.33 -0.13
C ALA A 271 14.18 16.62 0.10
N PRO A 272 13.59 17.84 0.09
CA PRO A 272 14.34 19.06 0.36
C PRO A 272 14.91 19.10 1.80
N ALA A 273 14.13 18.69 2.80
CA ALA A 273 14.54 18.68 4.19
C ALA A 273 15.65 17.64 4.45
N LEU A 274 15.55 16.46 3.82
CA LEU A 274 16.58 15.42 3.90
C LEU A 274 17.89 15.87 3.27
N ARG A 275 17.87 16.52 2.11
CA ARG A 275 19.07 17.08 1.47
C ARG A 275 19.71 18.18 2.33
N GLN A 276 18.89 19.06 2.93
CA GLN A 276 19.38 20.08 3.85
C GLN A 276 20.05 19.48 5.08
N LEU A 277 19.41 18.48 5.72
CA LEU A 277 20.00 17.77 6.86
C LEU A 277 21.31 17.07 6.48
N ASN A 278 21.34 16.42 5.31
CA ASN A 278 22.50 15.72 4.80
C ASN A 278 23.69 16.68 4.62
N ALA A 279 23.46 17.85 4.00
CA ALA A 279 24.47 18.89 3.84
C ALA A 279 25.00 19.41 5.20
N GLN A 280 24.11 19.65 6.18
CA GLN A 280 24.50 20.10 7.53
C GLN A 280 25.39 19.08 8.27
N LEU A 281 25.24 17.78 7.97
CA LEU A 281 26.01 16.70 8.60
C LEU A 281 27.22 16.26 7.77
N GLY A 282 27.61 17.02 6.73
CA GLY A 282 28.77 16.76 5.90
C GLY A 282 28.55 15.67 4.85
N GLU A 283 27.33 15.52 4.38
CA GLU A 283 26.93 14.60 3.30
C GLU A 283 27.31 13.13 3.56
N PRO A 284 26.87 12.53 4.68
CA PRO A 284 27.16 11.13 5.00
C PRO A 284 26.39 10.12 4.11
N VAL A 285 25.37 10.57 3.37
CA VAL A 285 24.48 9.74 2.56
C VAL A 285 24.41 10.26 1.13
N GLU A 286 24.43 9.38 0.14
CA GLU A 286 24.16 9.71 -1.25
C GLU A 286 22.62 9.77 -1.47
N ILE A 287 22.08 10.95 -1.79
CA ILE A 287 20.64 11.15 -2.04
C ILE A 287 20.40 11.33 -3.53
N LEU A 288 19.79 10.32 -4.16
CA LEU A 288 19.48 10.27 -5.58
C LEU A 288 17.98 10.53 -5.84
N ASP A 289 17.68 11.05 -7.01
CA ASP A 289 16.30 11.21 -7.47
C ASP A 289 15.65 9.84 -7.79
N ARG A 290 14.34 9.87 -8.04
CA ARG A 290 13.59 8.68 -8.42
C ARG A 290 14.14 8.09 -9.71
N VAL A 291 14.41 6.79 -9.69
CA VAL A 291 14.87 6.01 -10.85
C VAL A 291 13.70 5.29 -11.55
N PRO A 292 13.84 4.95 -12.83
CA PRO A 292 12.89 4.10 -13.54
C PRO A 292 12.80 2.69 -12.92
N PRO A 293 11.65 2.00 -13.04
CA PRO A 293 11.47 0.66 -12.45
C PRO A 293 12.51 -0.38 -12.87
N ASN A 294 12.98 -0.32 -14.12
CA ASN A 294 14.00 -1.24 -14.64
C ASN A 294 15.41 -1.01 -14.04
N GLU A 295 15.67 0.13 -13.41
CA GLU A 295 16.94 0.41 -12.73
C GLU A 295 16.94 0.00 -11.26
N VAL A 296 15.78 -0.25 -10.67
CA VAL A 296 15.62 -0.58 -9.25
C VAL A 296 16.42 -1.83 -8.87
N VAL A 297 16.44 -2.85 -9.73
CA VAL A 297 17.18 -4.10 -9.52
C VAL A 297 18.68 -3.84 -9.38
N HIS A 298 19.27 -2.89 -10.13
CA HIS A 298 20.68 -2.53 -10.02
C HIS A 298 21.02 -1.90 -8.66
N HIS A 299 20.09 -1.11 -8.10
CA HIS A 299 20.27 -0.58 -6.76
C HIS A 299 20.21 -1.67 -5.70
N TYR A 300 19.31 -2.64 -5.84
CA TYR A 300 19.29 -3.80 -4.94
C TYR A 300 20.54 -4.66 -5.07
N ALA A 301 21.07 -4.84 -6.28
CA ALA A 301 22.31 -5.56 -6.52
C ALA A 301 23.51 -4.91 -5.82
N TRP A 302 23.55 -3.57 -5.78
CA TRP A 302 24.59 -2.79 -5.11
C TRP A 302 24.55 -2.93 -3.58
N ALA A 303 23.40 -3.15 -2.97
CA ALA A 303 23.22 -3.10 -1.52
C ALA A 303 23.60 -4.42 -0.84
N ASP A 304 24.20 -4.35 0.34
CA ASP A 304 24.33 -5.45 1.30
C ASP A 304 23.08 -5.57 2.16
N SER A 305 22.57 -4.41 2.63
CA SER A 305 21.35 -4.33 3.43
C SER A 305 20.39 -3.29 2.84
N THR A 306 19.17 -3.71 2.61
CA THR A 306 18.10 -2.81 2.20
C THR A 306 17.35 -2.28 3.42
N ILE A 307 16.74 -1.10 3.30
CA ILE A 307 16.08 -0.43 4.43
C ILE A 307 14.59 -0.30 4.15
N VAL A 308 13.79 -0.74 5.10
CA VAL A 308 12.37 -0.37 5.21
C VAL A 308 12.17 0.38 6.51
N SER A 309 11.49 1.53 6.45
CA SER A 309 11.36 2.43 7.60
C SER A 309 9.97 3.03 7.71
N LEU A 310 9.44 3.01 8.92
CA LEU A 310 8.26 3.75 9.35
C LEU A 310 8.58 4.53 10.62
N ARG A 311 7.94 5.71 10.77
CA ARG A 311 8.02 6.48 12.02
C ARG A 311 7.34 5.74 13.16
N ASP A 312 7.77 6.10 14.37
CA ASP A 312 7.05 5.77 15.60
C ASP A 312 5.73 6.56 15.66
N TRP A 313 4.70 5.93 15.13
CA TRP A 313 3.34 6.45 15.07
C TRP A 313 2.36 5.31 15.19
N GLU A 314 1.43 5.40 16.14
CA GLU A 314 0.54 4.31 16.54
C GLU A 314 -0.18 3.62 15.36
N PRO A 315 -0.76 4.32 14.35
CA PRO A 315 -1.36 3.66 13.19
C PRO A 315 -0.40 2.81 12.36
N PHE A 316 0.91 2.99 12.51
CA PHE A 316 1.90 2.16 11.81
C PHE A 316 2.17 0.82 12.50
N LEU A 317 1.70 0.63 13.72
CA LEU A 317 1.66 -0.68 14.36
C LEU A 317 0.70 -1.65 13.64
N TRP A 318 -0.30 -1.09 12.96
CA TRP A 318 -1.35 -1.83 12.23
C TRP A 318 -1.14 -1.84 10.71
N THR A 319 -0.05 -1.23 10.23
CA THR A 319 0.19 -1.07 8.80
C THR A 319 1.47 -1.79 8.41
N ILE A 320 1.41 -2.58 7.34
CA ILE A 320 2.60 -3.19 6.75
C ILE A 320 2.94 -2.43 5.47
N PRO A 321 4.13 -1.81 5.39
CA PRO A 321 4.56 -1.16 4.16
C PRO A 321 4.77 -2.22 3.07
N SER A 322 4.14 -2.05 1.92
CA SER A 322 4.28 -2.99 0.79
C SER A 322 5.74 -3.16 0.33
N LYS A 323 6.60 -2.18 0.62
CA LYS A 323 8.04 -2.25 0.40
C LYS A 323 8.68 -3.42 1.15
N LEU A 324 8.20 -3.79 2.35
CA LEU A 324 8.72 -4.94 3.09
C LEU A 324 8.63 -6.23 2.25
N TYR A 325 7.48 -6.47 1.62
CA TYR A 325 7.28 -7.67 0.79
C TYR A 325 8.16 -7.69 -0.45
N GLU A 326 8.37 -6.52 -1.07
CA GLU A 326 9.31 -6.36 -2.17
C GLU A 326 10.74 -6.68 -1.72
N LEU A 327 11.18 -6.15 -0.57
CA LEU A 327 12.53 -6.37 -0.05
C LEU A 327 12.76 -7.82 0.36
N LEU A 328 11.77 -8.49 0.97
CA LEU A 328 11.84 -9.93 1.26
C LEU A 328 12.15 -10.75 0.00
N SER A 329 11.60 -10.34 -1.14
CA SER A 329 11.82 -11.04 -2.42
C SER A 329 13.20 -10.81 -3.03
N THR A 330 14.02 -9.87 -2.52
CA THR A 330 15.35 -9.55 -3.10
C THR A 330 16.46 -10.47 -2.64
N GLY A 331 16.28 -11.25 -1.57
CA GLY A 331 17.34 -12.04 -0.94
C GLY A 331 18.45 -11.19 -0.29
N ARG A 332 18.20 -9.88 -0.06
CA ARG A 332 19.10 -8.99 0.68
C ARG A 332 18.71 -8.91 2.15
N HIS A 333 19.72 -8.83 3.03
CA HIS A 333 19.46 -8.47 4.42
C HIS A 333 18.62 -7.19 4.50
N ILE A 334 17.67 -7.15 5.41
CA ILE A 334 16.79 -6.00 5.62
C ILE A 334 17.08 -5.37 6.98
N THR A 335 17.47 -4.09 6.97
CA THR A 335 17.44 -3.25 8.17
C THR A 335 16.03 -2.66 8.28
N GLY A 336 15.19 -3.25 9.15
CA GLY A 336 13.81 -2.86 9.36
C GLY A 336 13.64 -1.86 10.51
N ILE A 337 13.49 -0.57 10.21
CA ILE A 337 13.12 0.44 11.22
C ILE A 337 11.59 0.36 11.39
N LEU A 338 11.15 -0.62 12.15
CA LEU A 338 9.76 -1.10 12.18
C LEU A 338 9.32 -1.45 13.60
N ALA A 339 8.00 -1.41 13.81
CA ALA A 339 7.35 -1.92 15.01
C ALA A 339 6.08 -2.71 14.63
N GLY A 340 5.44 -3.34 15.62
CA GLY A 340 4.20 -4.08 15.42
C GLY A 340 4.32 -5.24 14.45
N GLU A 341 3.25 -5.49 13.67
CA GLU A 341 3.17 -6.65 12.75
C GLU A 341 4.27 -6.64 11.68
N SER A 342 4.70 -5.47 11.19
CA SER A 342 5.77 -5.38 10.20
C SER A 342 7.12 -5.90 10.74
N ALA A 343 7.44 -5.59 12.00
CA ALA A 343 8.64 -6.10 12.66
C ALA A 343 8.54 -7.62 12.86
N GLY A 344 7.36 -8.12 13.28
CA GLY A 344 7.09 -9.55 13.43
C GLY A 344 7.34 -10.34 12.14
N ILE A 345 6.85 -9.84 11.01
CA ILE A 345 7.06 -10.47 9.69
C ILE A 345 8.55 -10.55 9.33
N LEU A 346 9.31 -9.47 9.55
CA LEU A 346 10.75 -9.47 9.23
C LEU A 346 11.52 -10.51 10.07
N LEU A 347 11.15 -10.65 11.35
CA LEU A 347 11.75 -11.64 12.25
C LEU A 347 11.33 -13.07 11.87
N GLU A 348 10.05 -13.31 11.59
CA GLU A 348 9.51 -14.60 11.14
C GLU A 348 10.17 -15.08 9.86
N ALA A 349 10.37 -14.16 8.90
CA ALA A 349 11.02 -14.45 7.63
C ALA A 349 12.55 -14.65 7.76
N HIS A 350 13.14 -14.45 8.93
CA HIS A 350 14.59 -14.48 9.15
C HIS A 350 15.39 -13.68 8.11
N ALA A 351 14.83 -12.57 7.64
CA ALA A 351 15.36 -11.83 6.48
C ALA A 351 16.13 -10.55 6.86
N GLY A 352 16.39 -10.32 8.15
CA GLY A 352 17.10 -9.11 8.55
C GLY A 352 17.01 -8.78 10.04
N THR A 353 17.30 -7.53 10.37
CA THR A 353 17.37 -7.03 11.74
C THR A 353 16.36 -5.92 11.95
N VAL A 354 15.63 -5.97 13.07
CA VAL A 354 14.66 -4.94 13.46
C VAL A 354 15.36 -3.88 14.31
N VAL A 355 15.06 -2.62 14.02
CA VAL A 355 15.49 -1.42 14.74
C VAL A 355 14.25 -0.70 15.25
N GLN A 356 14.28 -0.23 16.48
CA GLN A 356 13.19 0.54 17.07
C GLN A 356 13.01 1.88 16.32
N PRO A 357 11.80 2.21 15.83
CA PRO A 357 11.52 3.50 15.20
C PRO A 357 11.90 4.68 16.09
N GLY A 358 12.55 5.68 15.50
CA GLY A 358 13.02 6.88 16.24
C GLY A 358 14.31 6.69 17.03
N ASN A 359 14.85 5.49 17.14
CA ASN A 359 16.07 5.22 17.92
C ASN A 359 17.31 5.19 17.00
N VAL A 360 18.01 6.34 16.92
CA VAL A 360 19.24 6.45 16.11
C VAL A 360 20.38 5.58 16.64
N ASN A 361 20.50 5.44 17.96
CA ASN A 361 21.59 4.66 18.58
C ASN A 361 21.40 3.16 18.31
N ASP A 362 20.18 2.68 18.28
CA ASP A 362 19.87 1.30 17.91
C ASP A 362 20.26 1.02 16.45
N LEU A 363 19.93 1.92 15.53
CA LEU A 363 20.33 1.82 14.13
C LEU A 363 21.86 1.84 13.97
N VAL A 364 22.56 2.71 14.68
CA VAL A 364 24.04 2.76 14.73
C VAL A 364 24.59 1.42 15.23
N GLY A 365 24.03 0.88 16.31
CA GLY A 365 24.44 -0.42 16.87
C GLY A 365 24.27 -1.57 15.88
N VAL A 366 23.14 -1.62 15.17
CA VAL A 366 22.88 -2.65 14.17
C VAL A 366 23.86 -2.55 13.00
N TRP A 367 24.07 -1.37 12.42
CA TRP A 367 25.00 -1.24 11.30
C TRP A 367 26.46 -1.46 11.72
N LYS A 368 26.84 -1.06 12.93
CA LYS A 368 28.16 -1.41 13.47
C LYS A 368 28.33 -2.92 13.57
N ALA A 369 27.34 -3.64 14.09
CA ALA A 369 27.38 -5.09 14.17
C ALA A 369 27.47 -5.76 12.78
N LEU A 370 26.79 -5.23 11.75
CA LEU A 370 26.88 -5.72 10.37
C LEU A 370 28.26 -5.45 9.72
N ILE A 371 28.94 -4.35 10.10
CA ILE A 371 30.29 -4.06 9.66
C ILE A 371 31.32 -4.99 10.33
N GLU A 372 31.17 -5.20 11.63
CA GLU A 372 32.10 -6.01 12.43
C GLU A 372 31.88 -7.53 12.23
N GLN A 373 30.68 -7.95 11.83
CA GLN A 373 30.25 -9.35 11.64
C GLN A 373 29.48 -9.48 10.32
N PRO A 374 30.17 -9.40 9.17
CA PRO A 374 29.51 -9.40 7.84
C PRO A 374 28.77 -10.69 7.51
N GLU A 375 29.04 -11.80 8.19
CA GLU A 375 28.28 -13.05 8.11
C GLU A 375 26.80 -12.90 8.48
N ARG A 376 26.44 -11.88 9.25
CA ARG A 376 25.03 -11.53 9.56
C ARG A 376 24.25 -11.05 8.36
N LEU A 377 24.91 -10.68 7.27
CA LEU A 377 24.29 -10.28 6.00
C LEU A 377 23.84 -11.50 5.17
N GLU A 378 24.31 -12.70 5.52
CA GLU A 378 23.97 -13.95 4.83
C GLU A 378 22.67 -14.54 5.36
N ILE A 379 21.54 -14.08 4.82
CA ILE A 379 20.19 -14.50 5.25
C ILE A 379 19.64 -15.70 4.45
N GLY A 380 20.36 -16.16 3.40
CA GLY A 380 19.84 -17.18 2.50
C GLY A 380 18.62 -16.73 1.70
N ASP A 381 17.73 -17.66 1.39
CA ASP A 381 16.49 -17.44 0.61
C ASP A 381 15.21 -17.42 1.47
N THR A 382 15.34 -17.37 2.80
CA THR A 382 14.21 -17.45 3.74
C THR A 382 13.17 -16.36 3.52
N GLY A 383 13.62 -15.12 3.27
CA GLY A 383 12.73 -14.00 2.93
C GLY A 383 11.97 -14.24 1.63
N GLN A 384 12.65 -14.76 0.60
CA GLN A 384 12.04 -15.07 -0.70
C GLN A 384 11.01 -16.19 -0.58
N GLN A 385 11.31 -17.25 0.18
CA GLN A 385 10.38 -18.34 0.45
C GLN A 385 9.13 -17.82 1.17
N TRP A 386 9.32 -17.04 2.24
CA TRP A 386 8.23 -16.44 2.97
C TRP A 386 7.34 -15.59 2.04
N ALA A 387 7.94 -14.76 1.17
CA ALA A 387 7.20 -13.91 0.24
C ALA A 387 6.38 -14.72 -0.78
N ARG A 388 6.92 -15.82 -1.33
CA ARG A 388 6.19 -16.70 -2.25
C ARG A 388 5.00 -17.37 -1.57
N GLU A 389 5.17 -17.84 -0.35
CA GLU A 389 4.14 -18.58 0.37
C GLU A 389 3.00 -17.67 0.86
N HIS A 390 3.31 -16.46 1.32
CA HIS A 390 2.35 -15.63 2.06
C HIS A 390 1.80 -14.44 1.29
N VAL A 391 2.57 -13.89 0.31
CA VAL A 391 2.23 -12.62 -0.34
C VAL A 391 2.39 -12.59 -1.86
N ALA A 392 2.60 -13.74 -2.51
CA ALA A 392 2.51 -13.82 -3.97
C ALA A 392 1.07 -13.53 -4.42
N TYR A 393 0.88 -12.67 -5.43
CA TYR A 393 -0.46 -12.32 -5.89
C TYR A 393 -1.27 -13.51 -6.39
N SER A 394 -0.64 -14.54 -6.93
CA SER A 394 -1.30 -15.78 -7.32
C SER A 394 -1.98 -16.48 -6.13
N SER A 395 -1.28 -16.61 -5.00
CA SER A 395 -1.82 -17.20 -3.77
C SER A 395 -2.91 -16.33 -3.15
N LEU A 396 -2.69 -15.00 -3.11
CA LEU A 396 -3.66 -14.05 -2.59
C LEU A 396 -4.94 -14.00 -3.43
N ALA A 397 -4.82 -14.15 -4.76
CA ALA A 397 -5.98 -14.20 -5.65
C ALA A 397 -6.81 -15.46 -5.42
N THR A 398 -6.20 -16.62 -5.19
CA THR A 398 -6.93 -17.85 -4.81
C THR A 398 -7.78 -17.61 -3.56
N ARG A 399 -7.16 -17.12 -2.50
CA ARG A 399 -7.87 -16.82 -1.24
C ARG A 399 -8.96 -15.76 -1.41
N TYR A 400 -8.72 -14.75 -2.25
CA TYR A 400 -9.73 -13.72 -2.50
C TYR A 400 -10.94 -14.29 -3.24
N LEU A 401 -10.72 -15.17 -4.23
CA LEU A 401 -11.78 -15.85 -4.97
C LEU A 401 -12.62 -16.76 -4.06
N GLU A 402 -11.99 -17.49 -3.14
CA GLU A 402 -12.69 -18.29 -2.13
C GLU A 402 -13.62 -17.43 -1.24
N ILE A 403 -13.17 -16.22 -0.88
CA ILE A 403 -14.02 -15.26 -0.15
C ILE A 403 -15.19 -14.80 -1.01
N LEU A 404 -14.95 -14.47 -2.30
CA LEU A 404 -16.01 -14.05 -3.22
C LEU A 404 -17.08 -15.14 -3.37
N GLU A 405 -16.67 -16.39 -3.54
CA GLU A 405 -17.57 -17.55 -3.70
C GLU A 405 -18.39 -17.77 -2.43
N ARG A 406 -17.77 -17.80 -1.27
CA ARG A 406 -18.46 -17.93 0.02
C ARG A 406 -19.50 -16.81 0.24
N VAL A 407 -19.13 -15.57 -0.04
CA VAL A 407 -20.06 -14.43 0.11
C VAL A 407 -21.25 -14.54 -0.85
N LEU A 408 -21.05 -15.10 -2.05
CA LEU A 408 -22.12 -15.37 -2.99
C LEU A 408 -23.05 -16.48 -2.50
N ASP A 409 -22.50 -17.57 -1.96
CA ASP A 409 -23.26 -18.69 -1.42
C ASP A 409 -24.13 -18.25 -0.22
N ASP A 410 -23.57 -17.43 0.68
CA ASP A 410 -24.30 -16.86 1.83
C ASP A 410 -25.40 -15.87 1.42
N HIS A 411 -25.30 -15.30 0.22
CA HIS A 411 -26.28 -14.35 -0.33
C HIS A 411 -27.35 -15.02 -1.20
N ALA A 412 -27.17 -16.29 -1.52
CA ALA A 412 -28.12 -17.02 -2.36
C ALA A 412 -29.50 -17.14 -1.70
N PRO A 413 -30.61 -17.01 -2.46
CA PRO A 413 -31.95 -17.19 -1.91
C PRO A 413 -32.15 -18.61 -1.37
N GLY A 414 -32.15 -18.77 -0.08
CA GLY A 414 -32.31 -20.07 0.61
C GLY A 414 -31.24 -20.37 1.68
N ALA A 415 -30.17 -19.59 1.77
CA ALA A 415 -29.12 -19.76 2.79
C ALA A 415 -29.52 -19.28 4.21
N ARG A 416 -30.69 -18.69 4.36
CA ARG A 416 -31.24 -18.18 5.63
C ARG A 416 -32.50 -18.95 6.02
N ALA A 417 -32.47 -20.27 5.99
CA ALA A 417 -33.56 -21.11 6.52
C ALA A 417 -33.17 -21.71 7.87
#